data_96f13a1a0816d2a0be74848af765a610
#
_entry.id   96f13a1a0816d2a0be74848af765a610
#
_cell.length_a   1.000
_cell.length_b   1.000
_cell.length_c   1.000
_cell.angle_alpha   90.00
_cell.angle_beta   90.00
_cell.angle_gamma   90.00
#
_symmetry.space_group_name_H-M   'P 1'
#
loop_
_entity.id
_entity.type
_entity.pdbx_description
1 polymer ?
#
loop_
_entity_poly.entity_id
_entity_poly.type
_entity_poly.pdbx_seq_one_letter_code
_entity_poly.pdbx_strand_id
1 'polypeptide(L)'
;MLTRVDHVGIVVPSWEEGRRLLLDQFGFAINEARTRLPEGNYYAPGNTRIYFVRIGGGETNVEVLVPQDSVSGIAQFLHKRGPGLHHICYASDALEEDARILVERGLERILPGSGDVNPESAPFFHPRAALGILTEVVRDRGRR
;
A
#
# COMPACT_ATOMS: atom_id res chain seq x y z
N MET A 1 -1.63 -18.47 -6.47
CA MET A 1 -2.90 -18.21 -5.74
C MET A 1 -2.69 -17.08 -4.74
N LEU A 2 -3.72 -16.26 -4.52
CA LEU A 2 -3.66 -15.27 -3.44
C LEU A 2 -3.66 -16.00 -2.09
N THR A 3 -2.73 -15.65 -1.22
CA THR A 3 -2.45 -16.41 0.01
C THR A 3 -2.94 -15.71 1.26
N ARG A 4 -2.82 -14.38 1.34
CA ARG A 4 -3.15 -13.58 2.52
C ARG A 4 -3.26 -12.11 2.18
N VAL A 5 -3.72 -11.31 3.12
CA VAL A 5 -3.55 -9.85 3.06
C VAL A 5 -2.12 -9.52 3.48
N ASP A 6 -1.34 -8.91 2.59
CA ASP A 6 0.02 -8.47 2.91
C ASP A 6 0.00 -7.17 3.74
N HIS A 7 -0.73 -6.18 3.25
CA HIS A 7 -0.91 -4.93 3.97
C HIS A 7 -2.20 -4.21 3.60
N VAL A 8 -2.55 -3.25 4.42
CA VAL A 8 -3.58 -2.25 4.14
C VAL A 8 -2.89 -0.90 4.09
N GLY A 9 -3.04 -0.19 2.98
CA GLY A 9 -2.47 1.15 2.78
C GLY A 9 -3.37 2.22 3.35
N ILE A 10 -2.80 3.13 4.12
CA ILE A 10 -3.47 4.33 4.62
C ILE A 10 -2.68 5.58 4.24
N VAL A 11 -3.37 6.67 3.98
CA VAL A 11 -2.75 7.98 3.73
C VAL A 11 -2.92 8.86 4.97
N VAL A 12 -1.82 9.47 5.41
CA VAL A 12 -1.79 10.36 6.57
C VAL A 12 -1.10 11.69 6.22
N PRO A 13 -1.43 12.79 6.91
CA PRO A 13 -0.81 14.09 6.63
C PRO A 13 0.68 14.15 6.99
N SER A 14 1.09 13.41 8.03
CA SER A 14 2.47 13.34 8.50
C SER A 14 2.76 11.99 9.16
N TRP A 15 4.02 11.61 9.19
CA TRP A 15 4.42 10.42 9.94
C TRP A 15 4.12 10.56 11.43
N GLU A 16 4.31 11.75 11.98
CA GLU A 16 4.04 12.01 13.40
C GLU A 16 2.59 11.68 13.79
N GLU A 17 1.62 12.08 12.98
CA GLU A 17 0.21 11.76 13.20
C GLU A 17 -0.08 10.27 13.02
N GLY A 18 0.48 9.65 11.98
CA GLY A 18 0.36 8.20 11.75
C GLY A 18 1.00 7.39 12.87
N ARG A 19 2.20 7.78 13.31
CA ARG A 19 2.91 7.14 14.42
C ARG A 19 2.11 7.23 15.72
N ARG A 20 1.60 8.41 16.03
CA ARG A 20 0.80 8.61 17.25
C ARG A 20 -0.41 7.68 17.27
N LEU A 21 -1.16 7.60 16.16
CA LEU A 21 -2.32 6.71 16.09
C LEU A 21 -1.92 5.24 16.23
N LEU A 22 -0.96 4.80 15.41
CA LEU A 22 -0.69 3.37 15.25
C LEU A 22 0.20 2.82 16.37
N LEU A 23 1.24 3.55 16.75
CA LEU A 23 2.18 3.08 17.77
C LEU A 23 1.73 3.47 19.17
N ASP A 24 1.40 4.75 19.39
CA ASP A 24 1.13 5.24 20.75
C ASP A 24 -0.29 4.91 21.21
N GLN A 25 -1.30 5.00 20.35
CA GLN A 25 -2.70 4.76 20.70
C GLN A 25 -3.12 3.29 20.52
N PHE A 26 -2.83 2.67 19.36
CA PHE A 26 -3.14 1.25 19.14
C PHE A 26 -2.10 0.29 19.73
N GLY A 27 -0.89 0.76 20.03
CA GLY A 27 0.15 -0.09 20.60
C GLY A 27 0.81 -1.02 19.57
N PHE A 28 0.71 -0.70 18.28
CA PHE A 28 1.40 -1.46 17.25
C PHE A 28 2.90 -1.11 17.22
N ALA A 29 3.69 -1.88 16.50
CA ALA A 29 5.13 -1.67 16.38
C ALA A 29 5.55 -1.44 14.94
N ILE A 30 6.55 -0.57 14.73
CA ILE A 30 7.11 -0.40 13.40
C ILE A 30 7.77 -1.71 12.92
N ASN A 31 7.58 -2.04 11.66
CA ASN A 31 8.25 -3.19 11.04
C ASN A 31 9.62 -2.73 10.49
N GLU A 32 10.65 -2.85 11.31
CA GLU A 32 12.01 -2.41 10.99
C GLU A 32 12.62 -3.22 9.83
N ALA A 33 12.18 -4.46 9.63
CA ALA A 33 12.65 -5.28 8.51
C ALA A 33 12.15 -4.76 7.15
N ARG A 34 11.05 -4.01 7.15
CA ARG A 34 10.44 -3.44 5.94
C ARG A 34 10.57 -1.92 5.85
N THR A 35 11.06 -1.25 6.88
CA THR A 35 11.08 0.22 6.95
C THR A 35 12.48 0.73 7.23
N ARG A 36 12.98 1.59 6.35
CA ARG A 36 14.23 2.32 6.61
C ARG A 36 13.94 3.45 7.60
N LEU A 37 14.59 3.43 8.74
CA LEU A 37 14.44 4.44 9.77
C LEU A 37 15.61 5.44 9.77
N PRO A 38 15.38 6.69 10.23
CA PRO A 38 14.10 7.23 10.69
C PRO A 38 13.17 7.79 9.60
N GLU A 39 13.66 7.96 8.35
CA GLU A 39 12.99 8.75 7.32
C GLU A 39 11.86 8.00 6.58
N GLY A 40 11.73 6.70 6.78
CA GLY A 40 10.85 5.86 5.98
C GLY A 40 11.44 5.51 4.61
N ASN A 41 10.77 4.64 3.87
CA ASN A 41 11.14 4.28 2.51
C ASN A 41 10.68 5.37 1.54
N TYR A 42 11.54 5.84 0.66
CA TYR A 42 11.14 6.82 -0.34
C TYR A 42 10.65 6.13 -1.62
N TYR A 43 9.41 6.40 -1.98
CA TYR A 43 8.80 5.94 -3.22
C TYR A 43 8.77 7.09 -4.23
N ALA A 44 9.75 7.11 -5.13
CA ALA A 44 9.97 8.22 -6.07
C ALA A 44 8.80 8.47 -7.04
N PRO A 45 8.15 7.45 -7.64
CA PRO A 45 7.04 7.69 -8.56
C PRO A 45 5.88 8.47 -7.95
N GLY A 46 5.57 8.24 -6.69
CA GLY A 46 4.51 8.94 -5.97
C GLY A 46 5.00 10.06 -5.05
N ASN A 47 6.30 10.34 -5.03
CA ASN A 47 6.93 11.30 -4.08
C ASN A 47 6.37 11.13 -2.66
N THR A 48 6.45 9.93 -2.15
CA THR A 48 5.81 9.50 -0.90
C THR A 48 6.82 8.81 0.01
N ARG A 49 6.76 9.08 1.30
CA ARG A 49 7.45 8.30 2.32
C ARG A 49 6.54 7.19 2.82
N ILE A 50 7.09 6.00 2.98
CA ILE A 50 6.35 4.80 3.34
C ILE A 50 6.93 4.19 4.61
N TYR A 51 6.04 3.90 5.55
CA TYR A 51 6.38 3.20 6.80
C TYR A 51 5.49 1.97 6.93
N PHE A 52 6.08 0.83 7.24
CA PHE A 52 5.32 -0.38 7.54
C PHE A 52 5.19 -0.57 9.05
N VAL A 53 3.98 -0.80 9.50
CA VAL A 53 3.63 -1.01 10.91
C VAL A 53 3.07 -2.40 11.07
N ARG A 54 3.61 -3.16 12.01
CA ARG A 54 3.22 -4.53 12.31
C ARG A 54 2.09 -4.55 13.32
N ILE A 55 1.08 -5.38 13.05
CA ILE A 55 -0.05 -5.61 13.95
C ILE A 55 0.24 -6.88 14.75
N GLY A 56 0.69 -6.72 15.98
CA GLY A 56 1.00 -7.85 16.87
C GLY A 56 2.00 -8.84 16.25
N GLY A 57 1.72 -10.13 16.42
CA GLY A 57 2.53 -11.21 15.83
C GLY A 57 2.06 -11.66 14.44
N GLY A 58 1.08 -10.96 13.85
CA GLY A 58 0.52 -11.30 12.54
C GLY A 58 1.44 -10.96 11.36
N GLU A 59 1.04 -11.41 10.18
CA GLU A 59 1.78 -11.20 8.93
C GLU A 59 1.29 -9.97 8.15
N THR A 60 0.08 -9.50 8.45
CA THR A 60 -0.49 -8.30 7.84
C THR A 60 0.11 -7.04 8.44
N ASN A 61 0.52 -6.11 7.58
CA ASN A 61 1.02 -4.80 8.00
C ASN A 61 0.02 -3.69 7.68
N VAL A 62 0.18 -2.55 8.32
CA VAL A 62 -0.36 -1.27 7.84
C VAL A 62 0.77 -0.57 7.11
N GLU A 63 0.55 -0.22 5.84
CA GLU A 63 1.45 0.61 5.06
C GLU A 63 1.01 2.06 5.19
N VAL A 64 1.84 2.89 5.80
CA VAL A 64 1.56 4.31 6.02
C VAL A 64 2.18 5.14 4.90
N LEU A 65 1.33 5.81 4.13
CA LEU A 65 1.72 6.65 3.01
C LEU A 65 1.71 8.12 3.43
N VAL A 66 2.86 8.77 3.37
CA VAL A 66 3.04 10.18 3.73
C VAL A 66 3.46 10.96 2.50
N PRO A 67 2.54 11.72 1.86
CA PRO A 67 2.90 12.51 0.68
C PRO A 67 3.91 13.58 1.04
N GLN A 68 4.88 13.79 0.13
CA GLN A 68 5.97 14.76 0.32
C GLN A 68 5.77 16.06 -0.48
N ASP A 69 4.65 16.17 -1.20
CA ASP A 69 4.27 17.34 -1.98
C ASP A 69 2.75 17.57 -1.89
N SER A 70 2.24 18.51 -2.67
CA SER A 70 0.81 18.85 -2.75
C SER A 70 0.17 18.47 -4.09
N VAL A 71 0.91 17.83 -5.00
CA VAL A 71 0.48 17.61 -6.40
C VAL A 71 0.44 16.14 -6.82
N SER A 72 1.14 15.25 -6.12
CA SER A 72 1.12 13.81 -6.40
C SER A 72 -0.26 13.20 -6.21
N GLY A 73 -0.51 12.02 -6.77
CA GLY A 73 -1.78 11.32 -6.62
C GLY A 73 -2.14 11.03 -5.16
N ILE A 74 -1.16 10.68 -4.34
CA ILE A 74 -1.35 10.46 -2.90
C ILE A 74 -1.71 11.77 -2.20
N ALA A 75 -1.04 12.88 -2.55
CA ALA A 75 -1.36 14.20 -2.00
C ALA A 75 -2.78 14.64 -2.40
N GLN A 76 -3.17 14.41 -3.66
CA GLN A 76 -4.53 14.71 -4.12
C GLN A 76 -5.59 13.84 -3.43
N PHE A 77 -5.30 12.58 -3.19
CA PHE A 77 -6.18 11.69 -2.41
C PHE A 77 -6.41 12.27 -1.01
N LEU A 78 -5.32 12.63 -0.33
CA LEU A 78 -5.38 13.23 1.02
C LEU A 78 -6.20 14.52 1.01
N HIS A 79 -5.99 15.38 0.02
CA HIS A 79 -6.71 16.65 -0.11
C HIS A 79 -8.22 16.44 -0.33
N LYS A 80 -8.59 15.51 -1.21
CA LYS A 80 -9.99 15.28 -1.59
C LYS A 80 -10.78 14.47 -0.57
N ARG A 81 -10.14 13.48 0.08
CA ARG A 81 -10.81 12.49 0.94
C ARG A 81 -10.42 12.59 2.40
N GLY A 82 -9.36 13.35 2.72
CA GLY A 82 -8.77 13.35 4.07
C GLY A 82 -7.97 12.09 4.36
N PRO A 83 -7.38 11.99 5.56
CA PRO A 83 -6.66 10.79 5.99
C PRO A 83 -7.56 9.56 5.99
N GLY A 84 -7.02 8.41 5.65
CA GLY A 84 -7.79 7.18 5.71
C GLY A 84 -7.28 6.07 4.78
N LEU A 85 -8.13 5.08 4.57
CA LEU A 85 -7.82 3.90 3.75
C LEU A 85 -7.59 4.30 2.29
N HIS A 86 -6.52 3.76 1.71
CA HIS A 86 -6.14 4.00 0.33
C HIS A 86 -6.25 2.75 -0.54
N HIS A 87 -5.70 1.63 -0.10
CA HIS A 87 -5.73 0.37 -0.84
C HIS A 87 -5.61 -0.84 0.08
N ILE A 88 -5.93 -2.00 -0.49
CA ILE A 88 -5.64 -3.30 0.11
C ILE A 88 -4.65 -4.04 -0.78
N CYS A 89 -3.69 -4.73 -0.18
CA CYS A 89 -2.70 -5.53 -0.88
C CYS A 89 -2.80 -7.00 -0.49
N TYR A 90 -2.90 -7.86 -1.49
CA TYR A 90 -2.85 -9.31 -1.33
C TYR A 90 -1.48 -9.85 -1.73
N ALA A 91 -0.99 -10.83 -1.01
CA ALA A 91 0.18 -11.60 -1.39
C ALA A 91 -0.20 -12.76 -2.31
N SER A 92 0.70 -13.11 -3.24
CA SER A 92 0.53 -14.19 -4.21
C SER A 92 1.77 -15.06 -4.26
N ASP A 93 1.59 -16.37 -4.27
CA ASP A 93 2.66 -17.35 -4.49
C ASP A 93 3.02 -17.50 -5.99
N ALA A 94 2.17 -16.98 -6.88
CA ALA A 94 2.35 -17.03 -8.34
C ALA A 94 1.92 -15.70 -8.99
N LEU A 95 2.63 -14.62 -8.69
CA LEU A 95 2.22 -13.24 -8.98
C LEU A 95 1.74 -13.00 -10.40
N GLU A 96 2.52 -13.36 -11.42
CA GLU A 96 2.17 -13.09 -12.82
C GLU A 96 0.96 -13.91 -13.28
N GLU A 97 0.88 -15.16 -12.86
CA GLU A 97 -0.25 -16.03 -13.16
C GLU A 97 -1.54 -15.54 -12.50
N ASP A 98 -1.47 -15.17 -11.22
CA ASP A 98 -2.63 -14.61 -10.51
C ASP A 98 -3.08 -13.28 -11.12
N ALA A 99 -2.14 -12.39 -11.48
CA ALA A 99 -2.49 -11.14 -12.14
C ALA A 99 -3.24 -11.38 -13.45
N ARG A 100 -2.79 -12.36 -14.25
CA ARG A 100 -3.46 -12.75 -15.49
C ARG A 100 -4.87 -13.30 -15.23
N ILE A 101 -5.00 -14.19 -14.27
CA ILE A 101 -6.29 -14.77 -13.88
C ILE A 101 -7.27 -13.70 -13.39
N LEU A 102 -6.79 -12.73 -12.61
CA LEU A 102 -7.65 -11.65 -12.12
C LEU A 102 -8.19 -10.79 -13.27
N VAL A 103 -7.37 -10.51 -14.29
CA VAL A 103 -7.83 -9.81 -15.50
C VAL A 103 -8.86 -10.64 -16.26
N GLU A 104 -8.64 -11.93 -16.44
CA GLU A 104 -9.59 -12.84 -17.09
C GLU A 104 -10.94 -12.91 -16.36
N ARG A 105 -10.91 -12.72 -15.04
CA ARG A 105 -12.10 -12.67 -14.20
C ARG A 105 -12.78 -11.31 -14.13
N GLY A 106 -12.30 -10.34 -14.89
CA GLY A 106 -12.94 -9.04 -15.06
C GLY A 106 -12.33 -7.90 -14.26
N LEU A 107 -11.23 -8.11 -13.53
CA LEU A 107 -10.50 -7.01 -12.91
C LEU A 107 -9.70 -6.24 -13.97
N GLU A 108 -9.55 -4.95 -13.74
CA GLU A 108 -8.87 -4.06 -14.68
C GLU A 108 -7.51 -3.64 -14.12
N ARG A 109 -6.44 -4.13 -14.75
CA ARG A 109 -5.08 -3.78 -14.36
C ARG A 109 -4.77 -2.34 -14.74
N ILE A 110 -4.19 -1.58 -13.81
CA ILE A 110 -3.68 -0.23 -14.06
C ILE A 110 -2.38 -0.35 -14.85
N LEU A 111 -2.35 0.30 -16.03
CA LEU A 111 -1.20 0.22 -16.93
C LEU A 111 -0.03 1.10 -16.46
N PRO A 112 1.22 0.77 -16.91
CA PRO A 112 2.40 1.59 -16.67
C PRO A 112 2.19 3.05 -17.06
N GLY A 113 2.69 3.97 -16.24
CA GLY A 113 2.62 5.40 -16.51
C GLY A 113 1.28 6.06 -16.18
N SER A 114 0.35 5.32 -15.59
CA SER A 114 -0.92 5.87 -15.08
C SER A 114 -0.75 6.34 -13.64
N GLY A 115 -0.49 7.63 -13.46
CA GLY A 115 -0.37 8.22 -12.12
C GLY A 115 0.86 7.71 -11.36
N ASP A 116 0.72 7.56 -10.04
CA ASP A 116 1.79 7.23 -9.11
C ASP A 116 2.08 5.72 -9.02
N VAL A 117 1.47 4.93 -9.89
CA VAL A 117 1.65 3.49 -9.90
C VAL A 117 2.92 3.13 -10.67
N ASN A 118 3.86 2.46 -10.00
CA ASN A 118 4.98 1.80 -10.65
C ASN A 118 4.61 0.34 -10.94
N PRO A 119 4.22 0.01 -12.16
CA PRO A 119 3.76 -1.34 -12.51
C PRO A 119 4.87 -2.37 -12.61
N GLU A 120 6.13 -1.95 -12.58
CA GLU A 120 7.27 -2.86 -12.53
C GLU A 120 7.45 -3.51 -11.15
N SER A 121 6.91 -2.88 -10.10
CA SER A 121 7.08 -3.36 -8.72
C SER A 121 5.94 -4.26 -8.25
N ALA A 122 4.70 -3.98 -8.64
CA ALA A 122 3.52 -4.77 -8.27
C ALA A 122 2.32 -4.41 -9.17
N PRO A 123 1.50 -5.38 -9.59
CA PRO A 123 0.27 -5.07 -10.30
C PRO A 123 -0.77 -4.42 -9.38
N PHE A 124 -1.35 -3.31 -9.88
CA PHE A 124 -2.50 -2.65 -9.29
C PHE A 124 -3.73 -2.86 -10.16
N PHE A 125 -4.89 -2.93 -9.52
CA PHE A 125 -6.18 -3.12 -10.18
C PHE A 125 -7.10 -1.95 -9.87
N HIS A 126 -7.75 -1.44 -10.92
CA HIS A 126 -8.56 -0.23 -10.84
C HIS A 126 -9.79 -0.41 -9.95
N PRO A 127 -10.09 0.56 -9.07
CA PRO A 127 -11.24 0.48 -8.15
C PRO A 127 -12.59 0.27 -8.86
N ARG A 128 -12.76 0.81 -10.07
CA ARG A 128 -14.04 0.72 -10.80
C ARG A 128 -14.48 -0.70 -11.12
N ALA A 129 -13.53 -1.64 -11.24
CA ALA A 129 -13.82 -3.05 -11.43
C ALA A 129 -13.72 -3.88 -10.13
N ALA A 130 -13.52 -3.22 -8.99
CA ALA A 130 -13.31 -3.85 -7.68
C ALA A 130 -14.12 -3.17 -6.57
N LEU A 131 -15.34 -2.76 -6.89
CA LEU A 131 -16.31 -2.14 -5.98
C LEU A 131 -15.77 -0.91 -5.23
N GLY A 132 -14.93 -0.12 -5.90
CA GLY A 132 -14.34 1.10 -5.33
C GLY A 132 -13.06 0.86 -4.53
N ILE A 133 -12.53 -0.35 -4.51
CA ILE A 133 -11.33 -0.71 -3.73
C ILE A 133 -10.12 -0.76 -4.66
N LEU A 134 -9.18 0.17 -4.49
CA LEU A 134 -7.87 0.07 -5.15
C LEU A 134 -7.14 -1.15 -4.57
N THR A 135 -6.76 -2.07 -5.43
CA THR A 135 -6.20 -3.36 -5.03
C THR A 135 -4.80 -3.54 -5.61
N GLU A 136 -3.86 -3.93 -4.77
CA GLU A 136 -2.50 -4.29 -5.13
C GLU A 136 -2.28 -5.79 -4.94
N VAL A 137 -1.41 -6.39 -5.73
CA VAL A 137 -0.97 -7.77 -5.51
C VAL A 137 0.56 -7.80 -5.52
N VAL A 138 1.16 -8.43 -4.52
CA VAL A 138 2.61 -8.56 -4.38
C VAL A 138 3.02 -10.02 -4.31
N ARG A 139 4.30 -10.30 -4.60
CA ARG A 139 4.84 -11.63 -4.38
C ARG A 139 4.85 -11.96 -2.89
N ASP A 140 4.33 -13.12 -2.54
CA ASP A 140 4.43 -13.63 -1.17
C ASP A 140 5.90 -13.95 -0.86
N ARG A 141 6.45 -13.25 0.09
CA ARG A 141 7.83 -13.45 0.57
C ARG A 141 7.86 -14.07 1.97
N GLY A 142 6.72 -14.58 2.41
CA GLY A 142 6.56 -15.11 3.76
C GLY A 142 6.55 -14.00 4.83
N ARG A 143 6.83 -14.40 6.04
CA ARG A 143 6.85 -13.51 7.21
C ARG A 143 8.00 -12.51 7.13
N ARG A 144 7.68 -11.24 7.18
CA ARG A 144 8.66 -10.14 7.18
C ARG A 144 8.35 -9.11 8.24
#